data_e57f340a65a3e1ad7920465914700108
#
_entry.id   e57f340a65a3e1ad7920465914700108
#
_cell.length_a   1.000
_cell.length_b   1.000
_cell.length_c   1.000
_cell.angle_alpha   90.00
_cell.angle_beta   90.00
_cell.angle_gamma   90.00
#
_symmetry.space_group_name_H-M   'P 1'
#
loop_
_entity.id
_entity.type
_entity.pdbx_description
1 polymer ?
#
loop_
_entity_poly.entity_id
_entity_poly.type
_entity_poly.pdbx_seq_one_letter_code
_entity_poly.pdbx_strand_id
1 'polypeptide(L)'
;LPDQSVAESISRLPGVSAQRGRSSGKASDISVRGLSPSFNGTLLNGREMASTGNARSPEFDLFPAELMGSIVIYKTPDASVIGQGLASTIDLRTVQPLDFGKRTVAVSYKKSRLGVKQRDGLPEGDGDRYTLSYIDQFADRTIGIAIGVTRYEEMGGGQSKFNSWG
;
A
#
# COMPACT_ATOMS: atom_id res chain seq x y z
N LEU A 1 9.26 -14.53 -0.32
CA LEU A 1 8.65 -13.93 -1.53
C LEU A 1 8.53 -12.44 -1.26
N PRO A 2 8.98 -11.57 -2.13
CA PRO A 2 8.75 -10.14 -1.97
C PRO A 2 7.23 -9.89 -2.05
N ASP A 3 6.70 -9.20 -1.03
CA ASP A 3 5.28 -8.89 -0.96
C ASP A 3 4.88 -8.00 -2.14
N GLN A 4 3.67 -8.20 -2.64
CA GLN A 4 3.22 -7.46 -3.82
C GLN A 4 2.76 -6.05 -3.47
N SER A 5 2.36 -5.84 -2.22
CA SER A 5 1.92 -4.56 -1.71
C SER A 5 2.18 -4.43 -0.21
N VAL A 6 2.16 -3.20 0.27
CA VAL A 6 2.21 -2.88 1.71
C VAL A 6 1.09 -3.60 2.47
N ALA A 7 -0.11 -3.69 1.88
CA ALA A 7 -1.25 -4.37 2.49
C ALA A 7 -1.01 -5.87 2.71
N GLU A 8 -0.32 -6.55 1.80
CA GLU A 8 0.03 -7.97 1.96
C GLU A 8 1.04 -8.19 3.10
N SER A 9 2.03 -7.32 3.21
CA SER A 9 2.99 -7.36 4.32
C SER A 9 2.31 -7.19 5.67
N ILE A 10 1.40 -6.23 5.77
CA ILE A 10 0.67 -5.94 7.01
C ILE A 10 -0.28 -7.09 7.38
N SER A 11 -0.87 -7.77 6.42
CA SER A 11 -1.83 -8.86 6.68
C SER A 11 -1.22 -10.07 7.40
N ARG A 12 0.09 -10.15 7.49
CA ARG A 12 0.80 -11.19 8.28
C ARG A 12 0.80 -10.91 9.78
N LEU A 13 0.42 -9.70 10.19
CA LEU A 13 0.36 -9.35 11.60
C LEU A 13 -0.89 -9.93 12.26
N PRO A 14 -0.81 -10.42 13.51
CA PRO A 14 -1.96 -10.98 14.21
C PRO A 14 -3.13 -10.00 14.30
N GLY A 15 -4.33 -10.46 13.95
CA GLY A 15 -5.56 -9.66 13.99
C GLY A 15 -5.68 -8.63 12.87
N VAL A 16 -4.88 -8.74 11.83
CA VAL A 16 -4.93 -7.89 10.64
C VAL A 16 -5.26 -8.77 9.43
N SER A 17 -6.16 -8.31 8.59
CA SER A 17 -6.49 -8.95 7.32
C SER A 17 -6.52 -7.94 6.19
N ALA A 18 -6.04 -8.33 5.02
CA ALA A 18 -6.14 -7.52 3.82
C ALA A 18 -7.39 -7.87 3.04
N GLN A 19 -8.15 -6.87 2.65
CA GLN A 19 -9.28 -7.02 1.75
C GLN A 19 -8.82 -6.79 0.32
N ARG A 20 -9.30 -7.62 -0.59
CA ARG A 20 -8.95 -7.52 -2.01
C ARG A 20 -10.01 -6.72 -2.75
N GLY A 21 -9.56 -5.76 -3.54
CA GLY A 21 -10.43 -5.01 -4.43
C GLY A 21 -11.14 -5.93 -5.42
N ARG A 22 -12.45 -5.70 -5.64
CA ARG A 22 -13.25 -6.55 -6.56
C ARG A 22 -12.75 -6.55 -7.99
N SER A 23 -12.23 -5.43 -8.45
CA SER A 23 -11.78 -5.25 -9.83
C SER A 23 -10.34 -5.69 -10.05
N SER A 24 -9.46 -5.43 -9.09
CA SER A 24 -8.01 -5.71 -9.23
C SER A 24 -7.60 -7.06 -8.64
N GLY A 25 -8.40 -7.63 -7.72
CA GLY A 25 -8.02 -8.81 -6.96
C GLY A 25 -6.84 -8.60 -6.02
N LYS A 26 -6.29 -7.38 -5.94
CA LYS A 26 -5.16 -7.03 -5.08
C LYS A 26 -5.63 -6.62 -3.69
N ALA A 27 -4.75 -6.83 -2.73
CA ALA A 27 -4.94 -6.34 -1.38
C ALA A 27 -4.75 -4.81 -1.38
N SER A 28 -5.85 -4.07 -1.23
CA SER A 28 -5.85 -2.60 -1.19
C SER A 28 -6.19 -2.08 0.19
N ASP A 29 -7.12 -2.71 0.86
CA ASP A 29 -7.66 -2.24 2.14
C ASP A 29 -7.26 -3.16 3.28
N ILE A 30 -7.14 -2.58 4.47
CA ILE A 30 -6.75 -3.30 5.68
C ILE A 30 -7.87 -3.26 6.69
N SER A 31 -8.23 -4.43 7.18
CA SER A 31 -9.17 -4.63 8.28
C SER A 31 -8.40 -5.07 9.52
N VAL A 32 -8.64 -4.40 10.63
CA VAL A 32 -8.03 -4.74 11.92
C VAL A 32 -9.12 -5.16 12.89
N ARG A 33 -8.92 -6.27 13.59
CA ARG A 33 -9.88 -6.87 14.54
C ARG A 33 -11.25 -7.17 13.92
N GLY A 34 -11.29 -7.45 12.62
CA GLY A 34 -12.55 -7.74 11.90
C GLY A 34 -13.43 -6.53 11.63
N LEU A 35 -13.00 -5.32 11.98
CA LEU A 35 -13.73 -4.09 11.70
C LEU A 35 -13.46 -3.60 10.27
N SER A 36 -14.42 -2.86 9.70
CA SER A 36 -14.26 -2.30 8.34
C SER A 36 -13.02 -1.41 8.24
N PRO A 37 -12.35 -1.37 7.09
CA PRO A 37 -11.21 -0.48 6.82
C PRO A 37 -11.46 0.99 7.16
N SER A 38 -12.70 1.47 7.00
CA SER A 38 -13.09 2.85 7.31
C SER A 38 -12.98 3.22 8.79
N PHE A 39 -12.83 2.25 9.68
CA PHE A 39 -12.62 2.49 11.11
C PHE A 39 -11.15 2.59 11.51
N ASN A 40 -10.22 2.42 10.56
CA ASN A 40 -8.81 2.62 10.82
C ASN A 40 -8.42 4.08 10.55
N GLY A 41 -7.58 4.64 11.42
CA GLY A 41 -6.81 5.85 11.12
C GLY A 41 -5.56 5.47 10.34
N THR A 42 -5.11 6.32 9.42
CA THR A 42 -3.87 6.08 8.70
C THR A 42 -2.99 7.31 8.73
N LEU A 43 -1.74 7.08 9.09
CA LEU A 43 -0.71 8.09 9.19
C LEU A 43 0.44 7.77 8.21
N LEU A 44 1.11 8.81 7.76
CA LEU A 44 2.40 8.73 7.07
C LEU A 44 3.41 9.56 7.86
N ASN A 45 4.40 8.90 8.44
CA ASN A 45 5.38 9.52 9.33
C ASN A 45 4.73 10.33 10.47
N GLY A 46 3.70 9.77 11.09
CA GLY A 46 2.96 10.37 12.19
C GLY A 46 1.98 11.49 11.79
N ARG A 47 1.77 11.74 10.48
CA ARG A 47 0.82 12.75 9.97
C ARG A 47 -0.37 12.07 9.31
N GLU A 48 -1.56 12.59 9.56
CA GLU A 48 -2.79 12.05 9.00
C GLU A 48 -2.77 12.11 7.46
N MET A 49 -3.16 11.01 6.84
CA MET A 49 -3.27 10.88 5.39
C MET A 49 -4.71 11.08 4.95
N ALA A 50 -4.89 11.90 3.93
CA ALA A 50 -6.15 12.01 3.22
C ALA A 50 -6.27 10.89 2.19
N SER A 51 -7.46 10.27 2.11
CA SER A 51 -7.80 9.36 1.02
C SER A 51 -8.15 10.15 -0.25
N THR A 52 -7.81 9.60 -1.41
CA THR A 52 -8.25 10.15 -2.71
C THR A 52 -9.66 9.72 -3.08
N GLY A 53 -10.22 8.75 -2.38
CA GLY A 53 -11.58 8.24 -2.56
C GLY A 53 -12.55 8.72 -1.48
N ASN A 54 -13.82 8.30 -1.59
CA ASN A 54 -14.84 8.57 -0.56
C ASN A 54 -14.67 7.76 0.74
N ALA A 55 -13.67 6.88 0.81
CA ALA A 55 -13.35 6.09 1.98
C ALA A 55 -12.33 6.82 2.86
N ARG A 56 -12.39 6.62 4.18
CA ARG A 56 -11.39 7.15 5.11
C ARG A 56 -10.06 6.39 5.03
N SER A 57 -10.08 5.17 4.51
CA SER A 57 -8.88 4.35 4.35
C SER A 57 -8.17 4.73 3.05
N PRO A 58 -6.90 5.10 3.08
CA PRO A 58 -6.13 5.28 1.87
C PRO A 58 -5.84 3.93 1.22
N GLU A 59 -5.67 3.94 -0.08
CA GLU A 59 -5.25 2.77 -0.84
C GLU A 59 -3.76 2.51 -0.61
N PHE A 60 -3.45 1.43 0.10
CA PHE A 60 -2.08 1.09 0.50
C PHE A 60 -1.20 0.62 -0.66
N ASP A 61 -1.78 0.29 -1.80
CA ASP A 61 -1.07 -0.10 -3.02
C ASP A 61 -0.49 1.08 -3.81
N LEU A 62 -0.88 2.31 -3.49
CA LEU A 62 -0.30 3.53 -4.06
C LEU A 62 1.13 3.79 -3.58
N PHE A 63 1.52 3.21 -2.45
CA PHE A 63 2.84 3.44 -1.86
C PHE A 63 3.84 2.39 -2.32
N PRO A 64 5.01 2.81 -2.86
CA PRO A 64 6.08 1.87 -3.18
C PRO A 64 6.61 1.23 -1.89
N ALA A 65 6.49 -0.09 -1.80
CA ALA A 65 6.92 -0.85 -0.62
C ALA A 65 8.42 -0.66 -0.34
N GLU A 66 9.20 -0.37 -1.37
CA GLU A 66 10.65 -0.17 -1.30
C GLU A 66 11.07 1.11 -0.55
N LEU A 67 10.16 2.06 -0.43
CA LEU A 67 10.38 3.29 0.36
C LEU A 67 9.81 3.19 1.77
N MET A 68 9.14 2.11 2.11
CA MET A 68 8.63 1.89 3.45
C MET A 68 9.71 1.24 4.31
N GLY A 69 10.10 1.93 5.37
CA GLY A 69 11.07 1.44 6.35
C GLY A 69 10.42 0.56 7.41
N SER A 70 9.26 0.97 7.89
CA SER A 70 8.50 0.22 8.90
C SER A 70 7.02 0.59 8.88
N ILE A 71 6.21 -0.26 9.50
CA ILE A 71 4.78 -0.05 9.67
C ILE A 71 4.44 -0.33 11.13
N VAL A 72 3.83 0.64 11.78
CA VAL A 72 3.41 0.54 13.17
C VAL A 72 1.88 0.52 13.23
N ILE A 73 1.32 -0.47 13.92
CA ILE A 73 -0.14 -0.57 14.10
C ILE A 73 -0.45 -0.39 15.58
N TYR A 74 -1.06 0.73 15.89
CA TYR A 74 -1.61 1.02 17.21
C TYR A 74 -2.99 0.38 17.31
N LYS A 75 -3.09 -0.73 18.01
CA LYS A 75 -4.35 -1.46 18.22
C LYS A 75 -5.18 -0.90 19.38
N THR A 76 -4.59 -0.07 20.20
CA THR A 76 -5.23 0.65 21.31
C THR A 76 -5.00 2.14 21.14
N PRO A 77 -5.96 2.99 21.54
CA PRO A 77 -5.75 4.42 21.53
C PRO A 77 -4.51 4.82 22.34
N ASP A 78 -3.73 5.75 21.79
CA ASP A 78 -2.55 6.32 22.42
C ASP A 78 -2.64 7.85 22.30
N ALA A 79 -2.56 8.57 23.41
CA ALA A 79 -2.72 10.02 23.45
C ALA A 79 -1.63 10.78 22.67
N SER A 80 -0.50 10.14 22.35
CA SER A 80 0.56 10.72 21.54
C SER A 80 0.31 10.63 20.03
N VAL A 81 -0.70 9.86 19.59
CA VAL A 81 -0.98 9.60 18.19
C VAL A 81 -2.16 10.46 17.73
N ILE A 82 -1.95 11.23 16.67
CA ILE A 82 -2.97 12.08 16.03
C ILE A 82 -3.80 11.24 15.05
N GLY A 83 -5.08 11.60 14.85
CA GLY A 83 -5.91 10.99 13.81
C GLY A 83 -6.29 9.54 14.07
N GLN A 84 -6.59 9.19 15.31
CA GLN A 84 -6.89 7.83 15.74
C GLN A 84 -8.15 7.26 15.08
N GLY A 85 -8.04 6.03 14.59
CA GLY A 85 -9.18 5.23 14.16
C GLY A 85 -9.81 4.48 15.33
N LEU A 86 -11.11 4.17 15.20
CA LEU A 86 -11.84 3.40 16.18
C LEU A 86 -11.31 1.97 16.33
N ALA A 87 -10.91 1.36 15.22
CA ALA A 87 -10.37 -0.02 15.20
C ALA A 87 -8.87 -0.07 15.48
N SER A 88 -8.13 0.81 14.85
CA SER A 88 -6.68 0.94 14.96
C SER A 88 -6.18 2.22 14.30
N THR A 89 -4.92 2.55 14.52
CA THR A 89 -4.19 3.54 13.75
C THR A 89 -2.97 2.88 13.11
N ILE A 90 -2.83 3.01 11.81
CA ILE A 90 -1.75 2.44 11.00
C ILE A 90 -0.81 3.57 10.62
N ASP A 91 0.43 3.57 11.10
CA ASP A 91 1.45 4.56 10.78
C ASP A 91 2.47 3.94 9.81
N LEU A 92 2.43 4.40 8.56
CA LEU A 92 3.41 4.06 7.55
C LEU A 92 4.64 4.96 7.74
N ARG A 93 5.79 4.37 7.95
CA ARG A 93 7.05 5.10 8.12
C ARG A 93 7.94 4.88 6.93
N THR A 94 8.32 5.96 6.28
CA THR A 94 9.27 5.91 5.17
C THR A 94 10.68 5.59 5.68
N VAL A 95 11.50 5.06 4.78
CA VAL A 95 12.92 4.86 5.07
C VAL A 95 13.55 6.19 5.46
N GLN A 96 14.29 6.20 6.56
CA GLN A 96 15.11 7.33 6.95
C GLN A 96 16.51 7.16 6.35
N PRO A 97 16.89 7.99 5.36
CA PRO A 97 18.15 7.77 4.63
C PRO A 97 19.38 7.78 5.51
N LEU A 98 19.39 8.60 6.57
CA LEU A 98 20.52 8.71 7.50
C LEU A 98 20.72 7.44 8.34
N ASP A 99 19.65 6.70 8.61
CA ASP A 99 19.70 5.45 9.39
C ASP A 99 20.02 4.24 8.51
N PHE A 100 19.90 4.36 7.19
CA PHE A 100 20.07 3.25 6.27
C PHE A 100 21.52 2.75 6.14
N GLY A 101 22.48 3.61 6.38
CA GLY A 101 23.89 3.27 6.57
C GLY A 101 24.69 2.99 5.30
N LYS A 102 24.06 2.80 4.14
CA LYS A 102 24.75 2.51 2.86
C LYS A 102 23.98 3.03 1.65
N ARG A 103 24.72 3.36 0.59
CA ARG A 103 24.10 3.62 -0.71
C ARG A 103 23.37 2.38 -1.22
N THR A 104 22.12 2.55 -1.61
CA THR A 104 21.30 1.48 -2.16
C THR A 104 20.58 1.97 -3.40
N VAL A 105 20.70 1.19 -4.46
CA VAL A 105 19.94 1.35 -5.70
C VAL A 105 19.18 0.06 -5.92
N ALA A 106 17.87 0.14 -6.01
CA ALA A 106 17.04 -1.02 -6.31
C ALA A 106 16.17 -0.73 -7.53
N VAL A 107 16.15 -1.68 -8.46
CA VAL A 107 15.28 -1.65 -9.65
C VAL A 107 14.45 -2.91 -9.62
N SER A 108 13.14 -2.78 -9.73
CA SER A 108 12.25 -3.93 -9.85
C SER A 108 11.34 -3.79 -11.07
N TYR A 109 11.12 -4.90 -11.73
CA TYR A 109 10.11 -5.07 -12.77
C TYR A 109 9.19 -6.21 -12.39
N LYS A 110 7.91 -5.98 -12.48
CA LYS A 110 6.90 -6.98 -12.15
C LYS A 110 5.84 -7.02 -13.24
N LYS A 111 5.63 -8.21 -13.81
CA LYS A 111 4.54 -8.46 -14.75
C LYS A 111 3.45 -9.26 -14.05
N SER A 112 2.22 -8.76 -14.06
CA SER A 112 1.05 -9.46 -13.55
C SER A 112 0.14 -9.88 -14.71
N ARG A 113 -0.38 -11.11 -14.64
CA ARG A 113 -1.36 -11.63 -15.59
C ARG A 113 -2.61 -12.08 -14.85
N LEU A 114 -3.77 -11.70 -15.36
CA LEU A 114 -5.02 -12.27 -14.89
C LEU A 114 -5.13 -13.71 -15.40
N GLY A 115 -5.19 -14.67 -14.45
CA GLY A 115 -5.29 -16.10 -14.74
C GLY A 115 -6.68 -16.57 -15.22
N VAL A 116 -7.64 -15.64 -15.39
CA VAL A 116 -9.00 -15.94 -15.83
C VAL A 116 -9.14 -15.50 -17.29
N LYS A 117 -9.36 -16.46 -18.18
CA LYS A 117 -9.75 -16.14 -19.57
C LYS A 117 -11.10 -15.45 -19.57
N GLN A 118 -11.12 -14.20 -19.92
CA GLN A 118 -12.37 -13.48 -20.12
C GLN A 118 -13.08 -14.04 -21.37
N ARG A 119 -14.32 -14.44 -21.17
CA ARG A 119 -15.14 -15.14 -22.19
C ARG A 119 -15.69 -14.21 -23.28
N ASP A 120 -15.61 -12.90 -23.12
CA ASP A 120 -16.35 -11.92 -23.90
C ASP A 120 -15.47 -10.94 -24.69
N GLY A 121 -14.30 -11.36 -25.16
CA GLY A 121 -13.48 -10.56 -26.09
C GLY A 121 -12.87 -9.28 -25.50
N LEU A 122 -12.91 -9.10 -24.18
CA LEU A 122 -12.18 -8.04 -23.51
C LEU A 122 -10.67 -8.37 -23.52
N PRO A 123 -9.79 -7.38 -23.66
CA PRO A 123 -8.36 -7.63 -23.70
C PRO A 123 -7.88 -8.36 -22.45
N GLU A 124 -6.99 -9.34 -22.63
CA GLU A 124 -6.31 -10.02 -21.52
C GLU A 124 -5.67 -8.97 -20.61
N GLY A 125 -6.05 -8.98 -19.32
CA GLY A 125 -5.55 -8.03 -18.34
C GLY A 125 -4.11 -8.34 -17.94
N ASP A 126 -3.16 -7.86 -18.73
CA ASP A 126 -1.75 -7.84 -18.33
C ASP A 126 -1.47 -6.52 -17.63
N GLY A 127 -0.68 -6.55 -16.57
CA GLY A 127 -0.23 -5.35 -15.84
C GLY A 127 1.28 -5.35 -15.70
N ASP A 128 1.88 -4.20 -15.88
CA ASP A 128 3.31 -3.99 -15.74
C ASP A 128 3.58 -2.98 -14.63
N ARG A 129 4.57 -3.27 -13.77
CA ARG A 129 5.03 -2.37 -12.73
C ARG A 129 6.54 -2.24 -12.78
N TYR A 130 6.99 -1.00 -12.86
CA TYR A 130 8.41 -0.62 -12.81
C TYR A 130 8.64 0.19 -11.56
N THR A 131 9.64 -0.15 -10.76
CA THR A 131 10.03 0.61 -9.58
C THR A 131 11.53 0.85 -9.61
N LEU A 132 11.91 2.10 -9.37
CA LEU A 132 13.29 2.51 -9.15
C LEU A 132 13.36 3.19 -7.78
N SER A 133 14.28 2.76 -6.93
CA SER A 133 14.57 3.44 -5.67
C SER A 133 16.06 3.71 -5.52
N TYR A 134 16.36 4.88 -4.97
CA TYR A 134 17.72 5.33 -4.67
C TYR A 134 17.76 5.90 -3.26
N ILE A 135 18.68 5.40 -2.44
CA ILE A 135 18.92 5.87 -1.08
C ILE A 135 20.41 6.12 -0.93
N ASP A 136 20.78 7.30 -0.49
CA ASP A 136 22.20 7.63 -0.24
C ASP A 136 22.37 8.66 0.88
N GLN A 137 23.59 8.79 1.34
CA GLN A 137 24.01 9.69 2.40
C GLN A 137 25.25 10.45 1.93
N PHE A 138 25.29 11.73 2.24
CA PHE A 138 26.36 12.65 1.85
C PHE A 138 26.84 13.43 3.07
N ALA A 139 27.98 14.11 2.89
CA ALA A 139 28.57 15.02 3.87
C ALA A 139 28.71 14.36 5.26
N ASP A 140 29.46 13.27 5.34
CA ASP A 140 29.69 12.50 6.57
C ASP A 140 28.39 12.14 7.31
N ARG A 141 27.37 11.70 6.55
CA ARG A 141 26.04 11.30 7.07
C ARG A 141 25.22 12.45 7.67
N THR A 142 25.45 13.67 7.25
CA THR A 142 24.63 14.81 7.66
C THR A 142 23.47 15.08 6.71
N ILE A 143 23.59 14.62 5.44
CA ILE A 143 22.56 14.77 4.42
C ILE A 143 22.16 13.38 3.92
N GLY A 144 20.88 13.06 4.01
CA GLY A 144 20.33 11.82 3.49
C GLY A 144 19.29 12.09 2.42
N ILE A 145 19.31 11.31 1.33
CA ILE A 145 18.37 11.40 0.22
C ILE A 145 17.76 10.03 -0.02
N ALA A 146 16.43 9.96 -0.11
CA ALA A 146 15.70 8.80 -0.59
C ALA A 146 14.73 9.23 -1.70
N ILE A 147 14.86 8.62 -2.87
CA ILE A 147 14.00 8.89 -4.03
C ILE A 147 13.44 7.58 -4.53
N GLY A 148 12.15 7.55 -4.78
CA GLY A 148 11.47 6.41 -5.40
C GLY A 148 10.56 6.85 -6.50
N VAL A 149 10.60 6.12 -7.62
CA VAL A 149 9.71 6.31 -8.75
C VAL A 149 9.07 4.97 -9.07
N THR A 150 7.74 4.96 -9.09
CA THR A 150 6.97 3.78 -9.48
C THR A 150 6.04 4.15 -10.62
N ARG A 151 6.08 3.38 -11.69
CA ARG A 151 5.08 3.40 -12.76
C ARG A 151 4.40 2.05 -12.79
N TYR A 152 3.08 2.04 -12.78
CA TYR A 152 2.30 0.83 -12.94
C TYR A 152 1.17 1.06 -13.93
N GLU A 153 0.89 0.05 -14.71
CA GLU A 153 -0.26 -0.03 -15.60
C GLU A 153 -1.00 -1.31 -15.25
N GLU A 154 -2.29 -1.20 -14.96
CA GLU A 154 -3.13 -2.34 -14.65
C GLU A 154 -4.39 -2.28 -15.49
N MET A 155 -4.65 -3.34 -16.24
CA MET A 155 -5.95 -3.54 -16.82
C MET A 155 -6.83 -4.31 -15.84
N GLY A 156 -7.78 -3.60 -15.21
CA GLY A 156 -8.81 -4.20 -14.38
C GLY A 156 -9.89 -4.83 -15.22
N GLY A 157 -10.00 -6.15 -15.21
CA GLY A 157 -11.17 -6.84 -15.72
C GLY A 157 -12.30 -6.81 -14.70
N GLY A 158 -13.07 -5.73 -14.65
CA GLY A 158 -14.24 -5.62 -13.80
C GLY A 158 -15.53 -5.77 -14.59
N GLN A 159 -16.31 -6.84 -14.35
CA GLN A 159 -17.68 -6.95 -14.82
C GLN A 159 -18.63 -6.48 -13.71
N SER A 160 -19.26 -5.32 -13.87
CA SER A 160 -20.34 -4.88 -13.01
C SER A 160 -21.69 -5.14 -13.71
N LYS A 161 -22.48 -6.05 -13.18
CA LYS A 161 -23.90 -6.19 -13.57
C LYS A 161 -24.72 -5.31 -12.62
N PHE A 162 -25.30 -4.26 -13.15
CA PHE A 162 -26.35 -3.53 -12.49
C PHE A 162 -27.68 -4.19 -12.84
N ASN A 163 -28.31 -4.86 -11.90
CA ASN A 163 -29.72 -5.21 -12.00
C ASN A 163 -30.52 -4.06 -11.38
N SER A 164 -31.08 -3.18 -12.21
CA SER A 164 -32.13 -2.27 -11.74
C SER A 164 -33.42 -3.10 -11.64
N TRP A 165 -33.93 -3.28 -10.46
CA TRP A 165 -35.29 -3.73 -10.24
C TRP A 165 -36.16 -2.49 -10.41
N GLY A 166 -36.86 -2.39 -11.53
CA GLY A 166 -37.96 -1.48 -11.79
C GLY A 166 -39.29 -2.16 -11.43
#